data_108c2342f0b85c801d4942dc9ef434b5
#
_entry.id   108c2342f0b85c801d4942dc9ef434b5
#
_cell.length_a   1.000
_cell.length_b   1.000
_cell.length_c   1.000
_cell.angle_alpha   90.00
_cell.angle_beta   90.00
_cell.angle_gamma   90.00
#
_symmetry.space_group_name_H-M   'P 1'
#
loop_
_entity.id
_entity.type
_entity.pdbx_description
1 polymer ?
#
loop_
_entity_poly.entity_id
_entity_poly.type
_entity_poly.pdbx_seq_one_letter_code
_entity_poly.pdbx_strand_id
1 'polypeptide(L)'
;LANSGLANFTESKLDKMLTGKVVNITPFINNDSQGVSASGSPKDFETMLQLAYLIYRAPRFNKDEYEVTLNNYKNEFPNMEKQPNFQFQLAYQRALFSKRNPVMTSELLNTLKIEDVEDVFRRLFSNAAGTKVYIVGNVDIPTIAPLLDKYIGSLPVDNNNALKAVNDRSGFNMHSVENIFEVPMATPKVSIFQSFTGSKLKYNLENQILMTAFNNILDIVYTKSIREDEGGTYGVGTQGIITNAPSDQFVSLIAFDTDAERYEKLLGIAMKGMQDLAENGPSDETFNKVKENLIKAHPEKLIRNSYWKSIMSEYFGSGIDMSTDYIETVNKSLTKENIRKIAKTITSSHKQLVIMKPAAAKAE
;
A
#
# COMPACT_ATOMS: atom_id res chain seq x y z
N LEU A 1 5.36 12.63 15.70
CA LEU A 1 5.65 11.79 16.88
C LEU A 1 6.97 11.02 16.74
N ALA A 2 7.29 10.52 15.55
CA ALA A 2 8.53 9.79 15.34
C ALA A 2 9.79 10.61 15.71
N ASN A 3 9.71 11.93 15.60
CA ASN A 3 10.84 12.84 15.80
C ASN A 3 10.84 13.51 17.20
N SER A 4 9.92 13.17 18.09
CA SER A 4 9.86 13.79 19.43
C SER A 4 10.62 13.02 20.51
N GLY A 5 11.17 11.86 20.18
CA GLY A 5 11.79 10.97 21.16
C GLY A 5 10.80 10.14 21.95
N LEU A 6 11.26 9.53 23.05
CA LEU A 6 10.46 8.65 23.93
C LEU A 6 10.81 8.93 25.40
N ALA A 7 9.80 8.86 26.27
CA ALA A 7 9.95 9.13 27.70
C ALA A 7 10.66 10.49 27.95
N ASN A 8 11.75 10.48 28.69
CA ASN A 8 12.58 11.67 28.98
C ASN A 8 13.72 11.86 27.96
N PHE A 9 13.74 11.10 26.88
CA PHE A 9 14.80 11.16 25.88
C PHE A 9 14.30 11.88 24.64
N THR A 10 15.01 12.94 24.25
CA THR A 10 14.85 13.58 22.94
C THR A 10 15.33 12.64 21.83
N GLU A 11 14.93 12.87 20.58
CA GLU A 11 15.40 12.12 19.41
C GLU A 11 16.93 12.05 19.37
N SER A 12 17.61 13.19 19.44
CA SER A 12 19.09 13.24 19.43
C SER A 12 19.74 12.45 20.58
N LYS A 13 19.08 12.37 21.74
CA LYS A 13 19.59 11.57 22.86
C LYS A 13 19.39 10.08 22.63
N LEU A 14 18.24 9.69 22.06
CA LEU A 14 17.97 8.30 21.66
C LEU A 14 18.96 7.84 20.59
N ASP A 15 19.20 8.64 19.56
CA ASP A 15 20.17 8.34 18.50
C ASP A 15 21.56 8.05 19.06
N LYS A 16 22.01 8.89 20.00
CA LYS A 16 23.30 8.67 20.69
C LYS A 16 23.32 7.37 21.50
N MET A 17 22.22 7.04 22.20
CA MET A 17 22.11 5.82 23.00
C MET A 17 22.02 4.57 22.12
N LEU A 18 21.48 4.70 20.91
CA LEU A 18 21.35 3.61 19.94
C LEU A 18 22.56 3.48 19.01
N THR A 19 23.56 4.36 19.14
CA THR A 19 24.80 4.27 18.35
C THR A 19 25.44 2.88 18.51
N GLY A 20 25.71 2.21 17.40
CA GLY A 20 26.27 0.85 17.37
C GLY A 20 25.27 -0.28 17.56
N LYS A 21 23.98 0.04 17.73
CA LYS A 21 22.86 -0.94 17.70
C LYS A 21 22.19 -0.96 16.33
N VAL A 22 21.75 -2.14 15.92
CA VAL A 22 20.96 -2.32 14.70
C VAL A 22 19.50 -2.51 15.10
N VAL A 23 18.84 -1.38 15.30
CA VAL A 23 17.42 -1.33 15.71
C VAL A 23 16.71 -0.25 14.92
N ASN A 24 15.62 -0.62 14.29
CA ASN A 24 14.64 0.30 13.69
C ASN A 24 13.28 0.01 14.30
N ILE A 25 12.60 1.05 14.77
CA ILE A 25 11.27 0.93 15.33
C ILE A 25 10.41 2.13 14.95
N THR A 26 9.21 1.87 14.49
CA THR A 26 8.30 2.90 14.02
C THR A 26 6.86 2.57 14.42
N PRO A 27 6.16 3.43 15.15
CA PRO A 27 4.71 3.32 15.31
C PRO A 27 4.03 3.62 13.97
N PHE A 28 2.95 2.93 13.68
CA PHE A 28 2.13 3.17 12.50
C PHE A 28 0.66 3.23 12.83
N ILE A 29 -0.07 4.04 12.06
CA ILE A 29 -1.52 4.15 12.08
C ILE A 29 -1.98 4.12 10.63
N ASN A 30 -2.70 3.07 10.26
CA ASN A 30 -3.32 2.89 8.95
C ASN A 30 -4.83 3.05 9.06
N ASN A 31 -5.54 2.95 7.95
CA ASN A 31 -6.99 3.03 7.93
C ASN A 31 -7.70 1.91 8.70
N ASP A 32 -7.04 0.77 8.89
CA ASP A 32 -7.63 -0.45 9.45
C ASP A 32 -6.79 -1.08 10.57
N SER A 33 -5.62 -0.54 10.86
CA SER A 33 -4.69 -1.10 11.82
C SER A 33 -3.75 -0.05 12.40
N GLN A 34 -3.33 -0.25 13.64
CA GLN A 34 -2.27 0.50 14.28
C GLN A 34 -1.34 -0.44 15.02
N GLY A 35 -0.14 0.00 15.25
CA GLY A 35 0.83 -0.80 15.97
C GLY A 35 2.25 -0.27 15.90
N VAL A 36 3.19 -1.14 16.18
CA VAL A 36 4.61 -0.86 16.12
C VAL A 36 5.28 -1.87 15.19
N SER A 37 5.98 -1.40 14.21
CA SER A 37 6.85 -2.21 13.35
C SER A 37 8.29 -2.07 13.82
N ALA A 38 8.96 -3.19 14.04
CA ALA A 38 10.36 -3.20 14.47
C ALA A 38 11.19 -4.17 13.63
N SER A 39 12.46 -3.84 13.42
CA SER A 39 13.45 -4.71 12.81
C SER A 39 14.83 -4.43 13.41
N GLY A 40 15.68 -5.46 13.44
CA GLY A 40 17.02 -5.30 14.01
C GLY A 40 17.79 -6.60 14.06
N SER A 41 18.95 -6.56 14.70
CA SER A 41 19.75 -7.75 14.92
C SER A 41 19.25 -8.55 16.12
N PRO A 42 19.40 -9.90 16.17
CA PRO A 42 19.04 -10.69 17.32
C PRO A 42 19.66 -10.23 18.64
N LYS A 43 20.91 -9.74 18.62
CA LYS A 43 21.61 -9.21 19.80
C LYS A 43 20.96 -7.95 20.39
N ASP A 44 20.22 -7.19 19.57
CA ASP A 44 19.58 -5.93 19.96
C ASP A 44 18.06 -6.14 20.20
N PHE A 45 17.59 -7.38 20.26
CA PHE A 45 16.17 -7.71 20.40
C PHE A 45 15.54 -7.12 21.65
N GLU A 46 16.22 -7.18 22.80
CA GLU A 46 15.74 -6.56 24.03
C GLU A 46 15.59 -5.04 23.87
N THR A 47 16.54 -4.39 23.19
CA THR A 47 16.43 -2.94 22.91
C THR A 47 15.20 -2.61 22.05
N MET A 48 14.87 -3.45 21.05
CA MET A 48 13.62 -3.27 20.30
C MET A 48 12.39 -3.35 21.18
N LEU A 49 12.34 -4.33 22.10
CA LEU A 49 11.22 -4.47 23.02
C LEU A 49 11.12 -3.31 24.02
N GLN A 50 12.25 -2.79 24.50
CA GLN A 50 12.30 -1.60 25.36
C GLN A 50 11.69 -0.39 24.66
N LEU A 51 12.08 -0.15 23.40
CA LEU A 51 11.53 0.95 22.62
C LEU A 51 10.05 0.76 22.30
N ALA A 52 9.63 -0.46 21.94
CA ALA A 52 8.21 -0.78 21.75
C ALA A 52 7.40 -0.51 23.02
N TYR A 53 7.89 -0.94 24.17
CA TYR A 53 7.27 -0.68 25.47
C TYR A 53 7.12 0.82 25.73
N LEU A 54 8.17 1.62 25.47
CA LEU A 54 8.13 3.07 25.66
C LEU A 54 7.14 3.77 24.74
N ILE A 55 6.94 3.29 23.51
CA ILE A 55 5.92 3.83 22.58
C ILE A 55 4.52 3.70 23.21
N TYR A 56 4.21 2.58 23.84
CA TYR A 56 2.92 2.37 24.50
C TYR A 56 2.81 3.10 25.86
N ARG A 57 3.88 3.13 26.64
CA ARG A 57 3.82 3.57 28.04
C ARG A 57 4.22 5.02 28.27
N ALA A 58 5.13 5.52 27.46
CA ALA A 58 5.73 6.84 27.66
C ALA A 58 6.01 7.53 26.33
N PRO A 59 5.01 7.68 25.46
CA PRO A 59 5.18 8.49 24.25
C PRO A 59 5.51 9.93 24.64
N ARG A 60 6.44 10.55 23.93
CA ARG A 60 6.80 11.95 24.18
C ARG A 60 6.10 12.84 23.16
N PHE A 61 5.42 13.86 23.66
CA PHE A 61 4.82 14.92 22.87
C PHE A 61 5.52 16.23 23.22
N ASN A 62 6.10 16.88 22.23
CA ASN A 62 6.75 18.17 22.39
C ASN A 62 6.03 19.19 21.50
N LYS A 63 5.40 20.17 22.13
CA LYS A 63 4.63 21.18 21.44
C LYS A 63 5.50 22.03 20.50
N ASP A 64 6.67 22.45 20.94
CA ASP A 64 7.56 23.30 20.14
C ASP A 64 8.06 22.57 18.89
N GLU A 65 8.49 21.30 19.04
CA GLU A 65 8.90 20.45 17.92
C GLU A 65 7.75 20.17 16.94
N TYR A 66 6.54 19.98 17.46
CA TYR A 66 5.34 19.82 16.64
C TYR A 66 5.01 21.10 15.85
N GLU A 67 5.03 22.26 16.51
CA GLU A 67 4.74 23.55 15.87
C GLU A 67 5.76 23.86 14.76
N VAL A 68 7.04 23.59 14.99
CA VAL A 68 8.07 23.74 13.94
C VAL A 68 7.77 22.83 12.75
N THR A 69 7.49 21.56 13.01
CA THR A 69 7.17 20.58 11.96
C THR A 69 5.90 20.97 11.19
N LEU A 70 4.84 21.32 11.91
CA LEU A 70 3.57 21.73 11.30
C LEU A 70 3.72 23.01 10.46
N ASN A 71 4.49 23.99 10.96
CA ASN A 71 4.74 25.23 10.22
C ASN A 71 5.56 24.98 8.94
N ASN A 72 6.53 24.08 8.97
CA ASN A 72 7.24 23.68 7.77
C ASN A 72 6.28 23.07 6.74
N TYR A 73 5.42 22.13 7.14
CA TYR A 73 4.40 21.58 6.25
C TYR A 73 3.45 22.66 5.72
N LYS A 74 2.96 23.57 6.57
CA LYS A 74 2.06 24.66 6.15
C LYS A 74 2.71 25.60 5.13
N ASN A 75 4.02 25.80 5.21
CA ASN A 75 4.76 26.63 4.27
C ASN A 75 5.04 25.92 2.92
N GLU A 76 5.33 24.64 2.97
CA GLU A 76 5.69 23.86 1.79
C GLU A 76 4.48 23.33 1.02
N PHE A 77 3.44 22.91 1.74
CA PHE A 77 2.32 22.18 1.18
C PHE A 77 1.53 22.96 0.10
N PRO A 78 1.27 24.28 0.24
CA PRO A 78 0.59 25.05 -0.82
C PRO A 78 1.33 25.06 -2.15
N ASN A 79 2.67 24.91 -2.13
CA ASN A 79 3.47 24.78 -3.34
C ASN A 79 3.39 23.35 -3.90
N MET A 80 3.34 22.35 -3.03
CA MET A 80 3.11 20.95 -3.45
C MET A 80 1.74 20.78 -4.13
N GLU A 81 0.69 21.38 -3.57
CA GLU A 81 -0.67 21.32 -4.14
C GLU A 81 -0.75 21.87 -5.57
N LYS A 82 0.11 22.82 -5.92
CA LYS A 82 0.18 23.40 -7.29
C LYS A 82 0.93 22.51 -8.27
N GLN A 83 1.69 21.53 -7.79
CA GLN A 83 2.46 20.65 -8.66
C GLN A 83 1.54 19.74 -9.49
N PRO A 84 1.76 19.61 -10.79
CA PRO A 84 0.94 18.75 -11.65
C PRO A 84 0.82 17.30 -11.12
N ASN A 85 1.93 16.71 -10.68
CA ASN A 85 1.93 15.36 -10.15
C ASN A 85 1.06 15.21 -8.90
N PHE A 86 1.03 16.21 -8.00
CA PHE A 86 0.16 16.19 -6.83
C PHE A 86 -1.32 16.29 -7.22
N GLN A 87 -1.66 17.19 -8.14
CA GLN A 87 -3.04 17.33 -8.64
C GLN A 87 -3.52 16.04 -9.33
N PHE A 88 -2.66 15.42 -10.11
CA PHE A 88 -2.95 14.12 -10.72
C PHE A 88 -3.18 13.03 -9.66
N GLN A 89 -2.28 12.95 -8.66
CA GLN A 89 -2.43 12.00 -7.55
C GLN A 89 -3.74 12.21 -6.81
N LEU A 90 -4.09 13.45 -6.50
CA LEU A 90 -5.34 13.78 -5.84
C LEU A 90 -6.56 13.37 -6.68
N ALA A 91 -6.50 13.62 -7.98
CA ALA A 91 -7.58 13.28 -8.90
C ALA A 91 -7.82 11.77 -8.98
N TYR A 92 -6.75 10.97 -9.17
CA TYR A 92 -6.94 9.52 -9.25
C TYR A 92 -7.29 8.90 -7.88
N GLN A 93 -6.80 9.41 -6.76
CA GLN A 93 -7.23 8.95 -5.43
C GLN A 93 -8.72 9.18 -5.21
N ARG A 94 -9.23 10.37 -5.60
CA ARG A 94 -10.67 10.68 -5.53
C ARG A 94 -11.52 9.84 -6.47
N ALA A 95 -10.97 9.45 -7.62
CA ALA A 95 -11.64 8.56 -8.56
C ALA A 95 -11.65 7.11 -8.08
N LEU A 96 -10.55 6.64 -7.47
CA LEU A 96 -10.36 5.24 -7.07
C LEU A 96 -11.03 4.88 -5.74
N PHE A 97 -10.93 5.77 -4.74
CA PHE A 97 -11.42 5.49 -3.39
C PHE A 97 -12.76 6.17 -3.12
N SER A 98 -13.56 5.54 -2.27
CA SER A 98 -14.80 6.15 -1.77
C SER A 98 -14.49 7.39 -0.91
N LYS A 99 -15.49 8.25 -0.68
CA LYS A 99 -15.36 9.57 -0.04
C LYS A 99 -14.67 9.61 1.35
N ARG A 100 -14.44 8.45 1.97
CA ARG A 100 -13.88 8.34 3.32
C ARG A 100 -12.35 8.21 3.38
N ASN A 101 -11.67 8.28 2.26
CA ASN A 101 -10.21 8.32 2.22
C ASN A 101 -9.76 9.78 2.15
N PRO A 102 -9.47 10.44 3.30
CA PRO A 102 -9.09 11.83 3.31
C PRO A 102 -7.73 11.99 2.65
N VAL A 103 -7.65 12.96 1.74
CA VAL A 103 -6.40 13.40 1.17
C VAL A 103 -5.93 14.63 1.92
N MET A 104 -4.64 14.66 2.26
CA MET A 104 -4.04 15.83 2.89
C MET A 104 -4.18 17.05 1.97
N THR A 105 -4.65 18.16 2.54
CA THR A 105 -4.78 19.47 1.86
C THR A 105 -4.26 20.56 2.78
N SER A 106 -3.90 21.71 2.22
CA SER A 106 -3.54 22.90 3.01
C SER A 106 -4.66 23.32 3.97
N GLU A 107 -5.91 23.16 3.58
CA GLU A 107 -7.06 23.41 4.45
C GLU A 107 -7.07 22.49 5.66
N LEU A 108 -6.89 21.16 5.43
CA LEU A 108 -6.82 20.18 6.51
C LEU A 108 -5.63 20.43 7.42
N LEU A 109 -4.44 20.73 6.87
CA LEU A 109 -3.25 21.07 7.66
C LEU A 109 -3.50 22.26 8.61
N ASN A 110 -4.27 23.25 8.19
CA ASN A 110 -4.57 24.41 9.01
C ASN A 110 -5.49 24.11 10.19
N THR A 111 -6.23 23.00 10.16
CA THR A 111 -7.09 22.57 11.27
C THR A 111 -6.37 21.71 12.32
N LEU A 112 -5.18 21.18 12.02
CA LEU A 112 -4.48 20.27 12.91
C LEU A 112 -3.92 20.98 14.15
N LYS A 113 -4.14 20.37 15.32
CA LYS A 113 -3.60 20.79 16.61
C LYS A 113 -2.84 19.64 17.26
N ILE A 114 -1.83 19.96 18.08
CA ILE A 114 -1.04 18.93 18.77
C ILE A 114 -1.92 18.11 19.72
N GLU A 115 -2.89 18.74 20.36
CA GLU A 115 -3.82 18.10 21.28
C GLU A 115 -4.61 16.99 20.58
N ASP A 116 -5.08 17.21 19.35
CA ASP A 116 -5.81 16.22 18.57
C ASP A 116 -4.90 15.02 18.22
N VAL A 117 -3.63 15.29 17.87
CA VAL A 117 -2.64 14.25 17.57
C VAL A 117 -2.31 13.43 18.79
N GLU A 118 -2.13 14.09 19.95
CA GLU A 118 -1.88 13.44 21.23
C GLU A 118 -3.07 12.55 21.65
N ASP A 119 -4.28 13.05 21.57
CA ASP A 119 -5.52 12.35 21.93
C ASP A 119 -5.71 11.09 21.06
N VAL A 120 -5.53 11.23 19.73
CA VAL A 120 -5.63 10.09 18.81
C VAL A 120 -4.57 9.05 19.15
N PHE A 121 -3.32 9.45 19.37
CA PHE A 121 -2.26 8.51 19.69
C PHE A 121 -2.51 7.80 21.02
N ARG A 122 -2.87 8.53 22.07
CA ARG A 122 -3.19 7.95 23.38
C ARG A 122 -4.36 6.97 23.29
N ARG A 123 -5.42 7.32 22.58
CA ARG A 123 -6.56 6.42 22.37
C ARG A 123 -6.17 5.12 21.68
N LEU A 124 -5.24 5.16 20.73
CA LEU A 124 -4.83 3.99 19.94
C LEU A 124 -3.76 3.13 20.62
N PHE A 125 -2.91 3.72 21.48
CA PHE A 125 -1.75 3.03 22.07
C PHE A 125 -1.79 2.89 23.60
N SER A 126 -2.75 3.47 24.32
CA SER A 126 -2.81 3.36 25.77
C SER A 126 -3.26 1.99 26.29
N ASN A 127 -3.91 1.20 25.44
CA ASN A 127 -4.46 -0.11 25.77
C ASN A 127 -4.00 -1.17 24.77
N ALA A 128 -3.29 -2.18 25.25
CA ALA A 128 -2.77 -3.27 24.43
C ALA A 128 -3.76 -4.44 24.27
N ALA A 129 -4.99 -4.32 24.78
CA ALA A 129 -6.00 -5.37 24.65
C ALA A 129 -6.26 -5.73 23.18
N GLY A 130 -6.20 -7.02 22.85
CA GLY A 130 -6.39 -7.52 21.50
C GLY A 130 -5.20 -7.34 20.55
N THR A 131 -4.07 -6.77 21.02
CA THR A 131 -2.84 -6.65 20.22
C THR A 131 -2.29 -8.03 19.87
N LYS A 132 -1.94 -8.23 18.61
CA LYS A 132 -1.25 -9.42 18.10
C LYS A 132 0.21 -9.09 17.83
N VAL A 133 1.12 -9.93 18.31
CA VAL A 133 2.57 -9.74 18.14
C VAL A 133 3.12 -10.83 17.22
N TYR A 134 3.75 -10.41 16.15
CA TYR A 134 4.37 -11.29 15.15
C TYR A 134 5.88 -11.11 15.22
N ILE A 135 6.61 -12.21 15.49
CA ILE A 135 8.07 -12.20 15.53
C ILE A 135 8.57 -13.22 14.52
N VAL A 136 9.38 -12.74 13.60
CA VAL A 136 9.96 -13.57 12.52
C VAL A 136 11.45 -13.27 12.43
N GLY A 137 12.26 -14.32 12.51
CA GLY A 137 13.70 -14.19 12.40
C GLY A 137 14.45 -15.33 13.07
N ASN A 138 15.76 -15.17 13.18
CA ASN A 138 16.60 -16.11 13.92
C ASN A 138 16.52 -15.83 15.42
N VAL A 139 15.47 -16.32 16.05
CA VAL A 139 15.21 -16.15 17.48
C VAL A 139 15.02 -17.50 18.16
N ASP A 140 15.55 -17.62 19.38
CA ASP A 140 15.37 -18.78 20.24
C ASP A 140 14.25 -18.50 21.23
N ILE A 141 13.17 -19.30 21.20
CA ILE A 141 11.97 -19.08 22.01
C ILE A 141 12.29 -19.05 23.52
N PRO A 142 13.05 -20.00 24.10
CA PRO A 142 13.45 -19.92 25.51
C PRO A 142 14.16 -18.63 25.89
N THR A 143 14.97 -18.07 25.01
CA THR A 143 15.70 -16.83 25.24
C THR A 143 14.78 -15.59 25.17
N ILE A 144 13.83 -15.55 24.24
CA ILE A 144 12.98 -14.37 24.04
C ILE A 144 11.73 -14.37 24.93
N ALA A 145 11.22 -15.52 25.38
CA ALA A 145 9.99 -15.60 26.16
C ALA A 145 10.02 -14.74 27.42
N PRO A 146 11.09 -14.75 28.27
CA PRO A 146 11.16 -13.90 29.45
C PRO A 146 11.18 -12.39 29.09
N LEU A 147 11.74 -12.03 27.94
CA LEU A 147 11.75 -10.65 27.48
C LEU A 147 10.35 -10.22 26.99
N LEU A 148 9.62 -11.12 26.33
CA LEU A 148 8.24 -10.87 25.93
C LEU A 148 7.34 -10.69 27.15
N ASP A 149 7.45 -11.54 28.17
CA ASP A 149 6.73 -11.39 29.44
C ASP A 149 7.04 -10.04 30.09
N LYS A 150 8.31 -9.66 30.12
CA LYS A 150 8.78 -8.42 30.74
C LYS A 150 8.25 -7.17 30.04
N TYR A 151 8.31 -7.10 28.71
CA TYR A 151 8.02 -5.87 27.96
C TYR A 151 6.63 -5.88 27.32
N ILE A 152 6.17 -7.00 26.78
CA ILE A 152 4.88 -7.09 26.10
C ILE A 152 3.79 -7.51 27.10
N GLY A 153 4.06 -8.53 27.91
CA GLY A 153 3.12 -9.04 28.91
C GLY A 153 2.80 -8.02 30.02
N SER A 154 3.67 -7.03 30.23
CA SER A 154 3.46 -5.93 31.19
C SER A 154 2.79 -4.68 30.59
N LEU A 155 2.42 -4.69 29.29
CA LEU A 155 1.65 -3.60 28.72
C LEU A 155 0.26 -3.51 29.35
N PRO A 156 -0.32 -2.31 29.48
CA PRO A 156 -1.63 -2.16 30.06
C PRO A 156 -2.70 -2.82 29.20
N VAL A 157 -3.51 -3.67 29.81
CA VAL A 157 -4.63 -4.36 29.17
C VAL A 157 -5.92 -4.08 29.91
N ASP A 158 -6.86 -3.45 29.24
CA ASP A 158 -8.25 -3.29 29.69
C ASP A 158 -9.19 -3.86 28.62
N ASN A 159 -9.67 -5.07 28.84
CA ASN A 159 -10.54 -5.76 27.89
C ASN A 159 -11.92 -5.10 27.75
N ASN A 160 -12.37 -4.32 28.74
CA ASN A 160 -13.66 -3.63 28.68
C ASN A 160 -13.60 -2.43 27.72
N ASN A 161 -12.40 -1.82 27.59
CA ASN A 161 -12.13 -0.69 26.72
C ASN A 161 -11.23 -1.08 25.52
N ALA A 162 -11.20 -2.35 25.13
CA ALA A 162 -10.51 -2.78 23.93
C ALA A 162 -11.06 -2.06 22.69
N LEU A 163 -10.17 -1.66 21.80
CA LEU A 163 -10.56 -1.07 20.52
C LEU A 163 -11.39 -2.09 19.73
N LYS A 164 -12.58 -1.67 19.34
CA LYS A 164 -13.45 -2.48 18.49
C LYS A 164 -13.23 -2.12 17.04
N ALA A 165 -13.10 -3.13 16.18
CA ALA A 165 -13.10 -2.92 14.75
C ALA A 165 -14.44 -2.28 14.34
N VAL A 166 -14.36 -1.13 13.70
CA VAL A 166 -15.53 -0.48 13.12
C VAL A 166 -15.60 -0.94 11.66
N ASN A 167 -16.71 -1.58 11.28
CA ASN A 167 -16.93 -2.00 9.90
C ASN A 167 -17.37 -0.81 9.03
N ASP A 168 -16.57 0.24 9.04
CA ASP A 168 -16.82 1.51 8.35
C ASP A 168 -15.65 1.86 7.41
N ARG A 169 -15.05 0.85 6.80
CA ARG A 169 -13.91 1.01 5.92
C ARG A 169 -14.34 1.56 4.57
N SER A 170 -13.60 2.55 4.08
CA SER A 170 -13.74 2.95 2.69
C SER A 170 -13.05 1.94 1.79
N GLY A 171 -13.83 1.32 0.92
CA GLY A 171 -13.32 0.50 -0.16
C GLY A 171 -13.03 1.32 -1.41
N PHE A 172 -12.85 0.61 -2.51
CA PHE A 172 -12.78 1.22 -3.84
C PHE A 172 -14.13 1.78 -4.27
N ASN A 173 -14.13 2.77 -5.15
CA ASN A 173 -15.35 3.24 -5.81
C ASN A 173 -15.94 2.12 -6.67
N MET A 174 -17.21 1.83 -6.45
CA MET A 174 -17.97 0.83 -7.22
C MET A 174 -18.88 1.50 -8.25
N HIS A 175 -18.40 2.59 -8.87
CA HIS A 175 -19.05 3.26 -9.99
C HIS A 175 -17.98 3.78 -10.97
N SER A 176 -18.38 3.96 -12.23
CA SER A 176 -17.47 4.49 -13.24
C SER A 176 -17.32 5.99 -13.09
N VAL A 177 -16.10 6.47 -13.26
CA VAL A 177 -15.71 7.89 -13.19
C VAL A 177 -14.85 8.21 -14.41
N GLU A 178 -15.08 9.35 -15.00
CA GLU A 178 -14.19 9.95 -15.99
C GLU A 178 -13.85 11.37 -15.55
N ASN A 179 -12.55 11.67 -15.45
CA ASN A 179 -12.05 12.98 -15.07
C ASN A 179 -10.89 13.36 -15.97
N ILE A 180 -11.15 14.29 -16.86
CA ILE A 180 -10.14 14.86 -17.79
C ILE A 180 -9.97 16.32 -17.43
N PHE A 181 -8.75 16.73 -17.11
CA PHE A 181 -8.47 18.10 -16.68
C PHE A 181 -7.11 18.59 -17.19
N GLU A 182 -6.92 19.89 -17.15
CA GLU A 182 -5.71 20.56 -17.62
C GLU A 182 -4.99 21.27 -16.48
N VAL A 183 -3.66 21.23 -16.50
CA VAL A 183 -2.79 21.88 -15.52
C VAL A 183 -1.64 22.58 -16.22
N PRO A 184 -1.26 23.80 -15.82
CA PRO A 184 -0.03 24.42 -16.29
C PRO A 184 1.19 23.58 -15.93
N MET A 185 2.08 23.29 -16.89
CA MET A 185 3.28 22.47 -16.68
C MET A 185 4.48 23.07 -17.41
N ALA A 186 5.64 23.06 -16.77
CA ALA A 186 6.90 23.47 -17.39
C ALA A 186 7.33 22.51 -18.50
N THR A 187 7.12 21.21 -18.32
CA THR A 187 7.36 20.19 -19.33
C THR A 187 6.02 19.55 -19.69
N PRO A 188 5.48 19.82 -20.87
CA PRO A 188 4.20 19.29 -21.31
C PRO A 188 4.20 17.75 -21.36
N LYS A 189 3.24 17.13 -20.71
CA LYS A 189 2.97 15.68 -20.77
C LYS A 189 1.51 15.41 -20.48
N VAL A 190 1.03 14.27 -20.92
CA VAL A 190 -0.26 13.72 -20.55
C VAL A 190 -0.03 12.56 -19.59
N SER A 191 -0.64 12.64 -18.39
CA SER A 191 -0.61 11.54 -17.41
C SER A 191 -1.95 10.82 -17.41
N ILE A 192 -1.91 9.50 -17.52
CA ILE A 192 -3.10 8.64 -17.64
C ILE A 192 -3.12 7.67 -16.46
N PHE A 193 -4.27 7.57 -15.81
CA PHE A 193 -4.60 6.57 -14.84
C PHE A 193 -5.94 5.94 -15.22
N GLN A 194 -5.92 4.64 -15.51
CA GLN A 194 -7.10 3.84 -15.75
C GLN A 194 -7.17 2.72 -14.73
N SER A 195 -8.27 2.64 -13.98
CA SER A 195 -8.51 1.51 -13.10
C SER A 195 -9.85 0.83 -13.36
N PHE A 196 -9.93 -0.40 -12.87
CA PHE A 196 -11.13 -1.24 -12.89
C PHE A 196 -11.36 -1.76 -11.48
N THR A 197 -12.55 -1.52 -10.94
CA THR A 197 -12.90 -1.94 -9.58
C THR A 197 -14.14 -2.81 -9.56
N GLY A 198 -14.17 -3.78 -8.66
CA GLY A 198 -15.30 -4.68 -8.53
C GLY A 198 -15.23 -5.56 -7.28
N SER A 199 -16.28 -6.37 -7.07
CA SER A 199 -16.44 -7.25 -5.90
C SER A 199 -16.65 -8.72 -6.27
N LYS A 200 -16.42 -9.11 -7.53
CA LYS A 200 -16.69 -10.47 -8.01
C LYS A 200 -15.53 -11.45 -7.81
N LEU A 201 -14.38 -11.00 -7.31
CA LEU A 201 -13.23 -11.83 -7.01
C LEU A 201 -13.11 -12.03 -5.50
N LYS A 202 -13.19 -13.28 -5.06
CA LYS A 202 -12.99 -13.67 -3.66
C LYS A 202 -11.54 -13.45 -3.24
N TYR A 203 -11.34 -13.00 -2.01
CA TYR A 203 -10.02 -12.95 -1.41
C TYR A 203 -9.60 -14.34 -0.95
N ASN A 204 -8.77 -15.01 -1.72
CA ASN A 204 -8.19 -16.33 -1.44
C ASN A 204 -6.89 -16.52 -2.22
N LEU A 205 -6.12 -17.55 -1.88
CA LEU A 205 -4.82 -17.83 -2.51
C LEU A 205 -4.92 -17.97 -4.03
N GLU A 206 -5.94 -18.69 -4.53
CA GLU A 206 -6.14 -18.91 -5.96
C GLU A 206 -6.28 -17.60 -6.72
N ASN A 207 -7.19 -16.74 -6.30
CA ASN A 207 -7.42 -15.45 -6.97
C ASN A 207 -6.25 -14.48 -6.80
N GLN A 208 -5.51 -14.52 -5.69
CA GLN A 208 -4.27 -13.74 -5.52
C GLN A 208 -3.19 -14.19 -6.52
N ILE A 209 -3.03 -15.49 -6.74
CA ILE A 209 -2.11 -16.03 -7.76
C ILE A 209 -2.56 -15.60 -9.16
N LEU A 210 -3.85 -15.74 -9.46
CA LEU A 210 -4.40 -15.37 -10.77
C LEU A 210 -4.28 -13.87 -11.04
N MET A 211 -4.53 -13.01 -10.04
CA MET A 211 -4.36 -11.56 -10.17
C MET A 211 -2.88 -11.19 -10.38
N THR A 212 -1.97 -11.82 -9.64
CA THR A 212 -0.54 -11.62 -9.81
C THR A 212 -0.08 -12.05 -11.22
N ALA A 213 -0.53 -13.21 -11.68
CA ALA A 213 -0.20 -13.70 -13.02
C ALA A 213 -0.79 -12.80 -14.12
N PHE A 214 -2.04 -12.38 -13.97
CA PHE A 214 -2.70 -11.44 -14.89
C PHE A 214 -1.92 -10.13 -14.99
N ASN A 215 -1.51 -9.56 -13.86
CA ASN A 215 -0.71 -8.33 -13.84
C ASN A 215 0.64 -8.51 -14.53
N ASN A 216 1.36 -9.59 -14.25
CA ASN A 216 2.65 -9.88 -14.90
C ASN A 216 2.51 -10.11 -16.42
N ILE A 217 1.39 -10.68 -16.86
CA ILE A 217 1.07 -10.82 -18.29
C ILE A 217 0.84 -9.44 -18.92
N LEU A 218 0.08 -8.58 -18.27
CA LEU A 218 -0.13 -7.20 -18.73
C LEU A 218 1.19 -6.42 -18.85
N ASP A 219 2.07 -6.55 -17.85
CA ASP A 219 3.39 -5.89 -17.88
C ASP A 219 4.20 -6.31 -19.12
N ILE A 220 4.18 -7.60 -19.48
CA ILE A 220 4.85 -8.09 -20.68
C ILE A 220 4.18 -7.54 -21.95
N VAL A 221 2.85 -7.60 -22.01
CA VAL A 221 2.06 -7.12 -23.16
C VAL A 221 2.31 -5.64 -23.41
N TYR A 222 2.27 -4.81 -22.36
CA TYR A 222 2.41 -3.36 -22.49
C TYR A 222 3.85 -2.92 -22.66
N THR A 223 4.82 -3.62 -22.08
CA THR A 223 6.23 -3.36 -22.38
C THR A 223 6.46 -3.49 -23.89
N LYS A 224 5.93 -4.52 -24.51
CA LYS A 224 6.06 -4.71 -25.95
C LYS A 224 5.24 -3.68 -26.73
N SER A 225 3.92 -3.64 -26.55
CA SER A 225 3.00 -2.90 -27.42
C SER A 225 3.05 -1.38 -27.25
N ILE A 226 3.35 -0.88 -26.05
CA ILE A 226 3.31 0.56 -25.75
C ILE A 226 4.72 1.15 -25.69
N ARG A 227 5.66 0.45 -25.03
CA ARG A 227 7.01 0.97 -24.85
C ARG A 227 7.91 0.67 -26.06
N GLU A 228 7.95 -0.59 -26.54
CA GLU A 228 8.89 -1.01 -27.59
C GLU A 228 8.36 -0.68 -28.98
N ASP A 229 7.12 -1.10 -29.30
CA ASP A 229 6.56 -0.94 -30.65
C ASP A 229 6.18 0.53 -30.95
N GLU A 230 5.64 1.26 -29.98
CA GLU A 230 5.19 2.65 -30.17
C GLU A 230 6.20 3.70 -29.68
N GLY A 231 7.11 3.34 -28.78
CA GLY A 231 8.09 4.28 -28.21
C GLY A 231 7.47 5.50 -27.53
N GLY A 232 6.21 5.41 -27.13
CA GLY A 232 5.39 6.54 -26.67
C GLY A 232 5.45 6.83 -25.18
N THR A 233 6.14 6.01 -24.41
CA THR A 233 6.31 6.18 -22.96
C THR A 233 7.61 5.55 -22.50
N TYR A 234 8.13 6.02 -21.36
CA TYR A 234 9.26 5.38 -20.68
C TYR A 234 8.87 4.06 -20.00
N GLY A 235 7.60 3.88 -19.67
CA GLY A 235 7.08 2.64 -19.07
C GLY A 235 5.59 2.74 -18.77
N VAL A 236 4.96 1.59 -18.68
CA VAL A 236 3.57 1.43 -18.24
C VAL A 236 3.59 0.73 -16.88
N GLY A 237 3.06 1.38 -15.87
CA GLY A 237 2.86 0.78 -14.55
C GLY A 237 1.53 0.03 -14.54
N THR A 238 1.54 -1.23 -14.10
CA THR A 238 0.32 -1.99 -13.85
C THR A 238 0.29 -2.47 -12.41
N GLN A 239 -0.89 -2.60 -11.85
CA GLN A 239 -1.09 -3.17 -10.52
C GLN A 239 -2.43 -3.86 -10.43
N GLY A 240 -2.46 -5.05 -9.79
CA GLY A 240 -3.67 -5.75 -9.45
C GLY A 240 -3.69 -6.12 -7.98
N ILE A 241 -4.77 -5.78 -7.29
CA ILE A 241 -4.95 -6.04 -5.85
C ILE A 241 -6.34 -6.64 -5.64
N ILE A 242 -6.42 -7.66 -4.78
CA ILE A 242 -7.68 -8.14 -4.21
C ILE A 242 -7.58 -7.94 -2.69
N THR A 243 -8.59 -7.37 -2.08
CA THR A 243 -8.71 -7.14 -0.63
C THR A 243 -9.97 -7.76 -0.08
N ASN A 244 -9.97 -8.13 1.20
CA ASN A 244 -11.14 -8.63 1.92
C ASN A 244 -11.76 -7.58 2.87
N ALA A 245 -11.25 -6.38 2.84
CA ALA A 245 -11.66 -5.30 3.75
C ALA A 245 -12.06 -4.04 2.97
N PRO A 246 -13.28 -3.51 3.12
CA PRO A 246 -14.38 -3.91 4.04
C PRO A 246 -15.14 -5.18 3.65
N SER A 247 -14.94 -5.63 2.43
CA SER A 247 -15.49 -6.85 1.81
C SER A 247 -14.53 -7.28 0.71
N ASP A 248 -14.80 -8.42 0.07
CA ASP A 248 -14.06 -8.83 -1.11
C ASP A 248 -14.19 -7.78 -2.22
N GLN A 249 -13.09 -7.14 -2.56
CA GLN A 249 -13.00 -6.13 -3.61
C GLN A 249 -11.69 -6.30 -4.37
N PHE A 250 -11.68 -5.84 -5.61
CA PHE A 250 -10.45 -5.78 -6.38
C PHE A 250 -10.29 -4.44 -7.08
N VAL A 251 -9.05 -4.12 -7.38
CA VAL A 251 -8.64 -3.10 -8.34
C VAL A 251 -7.61 -3.68 -9.29
N SER A 252 -7.74 -3.36 -10.56
CA SER A 252 -6.66 -3.49 -11.54
C SER A 252 -6.45 -2.13 -12.17
N LEU A 253 -5.21 -1.67 -12.23
CA LEU A 253 -4.90 -0.33 -12.74
C LEU A 253 -3.74 -0.35 -13.75
N ILE A 254 -3.76 0.66 -14.61
CA ILE A 254 -2.75 0.97 -15.61
C ILE A 254 -2.46 2.46 -15.48
N ALA A 255 -1.19 2.84 -15.42
CA ALA A 255 -0.79 4.22 -15.37
C ALA A 255 0.47 4.45 -16.24
N PHE A 256 0.48 5.53 -17.00
CA PHE A 256 1.63 5.94 -17.79
C PHE A 256 1.58 7.42 -18.16
N ASP A 257 2.75 7.96 -18.46
CA ASP A 257 2.90 9.31 -19.01
C ASP A 257 3.25 9.22 -20.51
N THR A 258 2.75 10.16 -21.31
CA THR A 258 3.04 10.27 -22.73
C THR A 258 2.88 11.73 -23.20
N ASP A 259 3.06 11.98 -24.49
CA ASP A 259 2.77 13.30 -25.10
C ASP A 259 1.29 13.46 -25.50
N ALA A 260 0.92 14.71 -25.82
CA ALA A 260 -0.45 15.07 -26.16
C ALA A 260 -0.93 14.50 -27.50
N GLU A 261 -0.01 14.14 -28.39
CA GLU A 261 -0.37 13.64 -29.76
C GLU A 261 -0.69 12.14 -29.71
N ARG A 262 -0.09 11.39 -28.79
CA ARG A 262 -0.15 9.93 -28.75
C ARG A 262 -1.06 9.35 -27.67
N TYR A 263 -1.51 10.15 -26.70
CA TYR A 263 -2.18 9.62 -25.49
C TYR A 263 -3.44 8.80 -25.81
N GLU A 264 -4.26 9.23 -26.78
CA GLU A 264 -5.48 8.49 -27.16
C GLU A 264 -5.14 7.16 -27.81
N LYS A 265 -4.15 7.15 -28.72
CA LYS A 265 -3.67 5.92 -29.35
C LYS A 265 -3.15 4.93 -28.32
N LEU A 266 -2.29 5.38 -27.39
CA LEU A 266 -1.69 4.49 -26.39
C LEU A 266 -2.71 3.99 -25.37
N LEU A 267 -3.67 4.83 -24.96
CA LEU A 267 -4.79 4.39 -24.12
C LEU A 267 -5.63 3.34 -24.85
N GLY A 268 -5.90 3.54 -26.14
CA GLY A 268 -6.58 2.57 -26.98
C GLY A 268 -5.85 1.23 -27.07
N ILE A 269 -4.53 1.24 -27.22
CA ILE A 269 -3.68 0.03 -27.21
C ILE A 269 -3.75 -0.67 -25.85
N ALA A 270 -3.67 0.10 -24.74
CA ALA A 270 -3.78 -0.44 -23.40
C ALA A 270 -5.13 -1.14 -23.17
N MET A 271 -6.22 -0.50 -23.55
CA MET A 271 -7.57 -1.07 -23.43
C MET A 271 -7.76 -2.29 -24.31
N LYS A 272 -7.23 -2.26 -25.54
CA LYS A 272 -7.26 -3.38 -26.46
C LYS A 272 -6.49 -4.58 -25.89
N GLY A 273 -5.31 -4.38 -25.32
CA GLY A 273 -4.53 -5.45 -24.68
C GLY A 273 -5.30 -6.18 -23.56
N MET A 274 -6.02 -5.44 -22.71
CA MET A 274 -6.90 -6.04 -21.70
C MET A 274 -8.07 -6.80 -22.34
N GLN A 275 -8.69 -6.24 -23.36
CA GLN A 275 -9.81 -6.86 -24.07
C GLN A 275 -9.38 -8.15 -24.78
N ASP A 276 -8.22 -8.12 -25.45
CA ASP A 276 -7.65 -9.30 -26.12
C ASP A 276 -7.38 -10.43 -25.12
N LEU A 277 -6.89 -10.11 -23.90
CA LEU A 277 -6.74 -11.10 -22.83
C LEU A 277 -8.10 -11.66 -22.35
N ALA A 278 -9.14 -10.83 -22.29
CA ALA A 278 -10.47 -11.24 -21.88
C ALA A 278 -11.16 -12.12 -22.92
N GLU A 279 -10.87 -11.95 -24.20
CA GLU A 279 -11.45 -12.69 -25.32
C GLU A 279 -10.67 -13.96 -25.63
N ASN A 280 -9.35 -13.84 -25.75
CA ASN A 280 -8.48 -14.87 -26.30
C ASN A 280 -7.56 -15.53 -25.28
N GLY A 281 -7.40 -14.92 -24.09
CA GLY A 281 -6.38 -15.33 -23.12
C GLY A 281 -4.95 -14.97 -23.56
N PRO A 282 -3.93 -15.29 -22.75
CA PRO A 282 -2.52 -15.01 -23.07
C PRO A 282 -1.97 -15.96 -24.13
N SER A 283 -0.92 -15.54 -24.84
CA SER A 283 -0.12 -16.45 -25.69
C SER A 283 0.55 -17.53 -24.84
N ASP A 284 0.88 -18.67 -25.46
CA ASP A 284 1.58 -19.77 -24.77
C ASP A 284 2.93 -19.31 -24.22
N GLU A 285 3.67 -18.53 -24.99
CA GLU A 285 4.97 -17.99 -24.59
C GLU A 285 4.86 -17.13 -23.33
N THR A 286 3.98 -16.12 -23.34
CA THR A 286 3.79 -15.21 -22.20
C THR A 286 3.26 -15.95 -20.98
N PHE A 287 2.30 -16.84 -21.17
CA PHE A 287 1.72 -17.65 -20.09
C PHE A 287 2.77 -18.54 -19.43
N ASN A 288 3.55 -19.31 -20.20
CA ASN A 288 4.56 -20.21 -19.67
C ASN A 288 5.66 -19.43 -18.95
N LYS A 289 6.13 -18.31 -19.52
CA LYS A 289 7.10 -17.42 -18.87
C LYS A 289 6.63 -16.93 -17.51
N VAL A 290 5.39 -16.48 -17.40
CA VAL A 290 4.83 -15.99 -16.12
C VAL A 290 4.66 -17.13 -15.12
N LYS A 291 4.14 -18.28 -15.55
CA LYS A 291 3.98 -19.46 -14.68
C LYS A 291 5.31 -19.94 -14.11
N GLU A 292 6.32 -20.09 -14.96
CA GLU A 292 7.68 -20.46 -14.54
C GLU A 292 8.28 -19.46 -13.56
N ASN A 293 8.11 -18.17 -13.81
CA ASN A 293 8.62 -17.12 -12.91
C ASN A 293 7.96 -17.19 -11.53
N LEU A 294 6.65 -17.40 -11.45
CA LEU A 294 5.95 -17.56 -10.16
C LEU A 294 6.46 -18.75 -9.37
N ILE A 295 6.69 -19.89 -10.04
CA ILE A 295 7.23 -21.10 -9.42
C ILE A 295 8.67 -20.88 -8.95
N LYS A 296 9.53 -20.30 -9.79
CA LYS A 296 10.95 -20.05 -9.46
C LYS A 296 11.14 -19.01 -8.35
N ALA A 297 10.29 -17.99 -8.31
CA ALA A 297 10.39 -16.93 -7.31
C ALA A 297 9.87 -17.35 -5.92
N HIS A 298 9.07 -18.41 -5.82
CA HIS A 298 8.48 -18.81 -4.55
C HIS A 298 9.51 -19.25 -3.49
N PRO A 299 10.49 -20.13 -3.77
CA PRO A 299 11.53 -20.50 -2.81
C PRO A 299 12.32 -19.29 -2.28
N GLU A 300 12.57 -18.27 -3.12
CA GLU A 300 13.25 -17.06 -2.70
C GLU A 300 12.42 -16.20 -1.73
N LYS A 301 11.09 -16.30 -1.76
CA LYS A 301 10.22 -15.64 -0.79
C LYS A 301 10.28 -16.32 0.57
N LEU A 302 10.38 -17.67 0.60
CA LEU A 302 10.36 -18.45 1.84
C LEU A 302 11.55 -18.16 2.77
N ILE A 303 12.67 -17.65 2.25
CA ILE A 303 13.84 -17.27 3.07
C ILE A 303 13.76 -15.84 3.61
N ARG A 304 12.70 -15.09 3.31
CA ARG A 304 12.56 -13.67 3.71
C ARG A 304 11.65 -13.52 4.91
N ASN A 305 12.14 -12.88 5.97
CA ASN A 305 11.33 -12.57 7.16
C ASN A 305 10.07 -11.76 6.82
N SER A 306 10.15 -10.83 5.86
CA SER A 306 9.02 -10.01 5.42
C SER A 306 7.87 -10.84 4.85
N TYR A 307 8.18 -11.93 4.13
CA TYR A 307 7.18 -12.86 3.62
C TYR A 307 6.40 -13.51 4.77
N TRP A 308 7.09 -14.11 5.72
CA TRP A 308 6.46 -14.78 6.85
C TRP A 308 5.68 -13.82 7.76
N LYS A 309 6.23 -12.62 7.98
CA LYS A 309 5.50 -11.57 8.70
C LYS A 309 4.16 -11.24 8.02
N SER A 310 4.15 -11.09 6.71
CA SER A 310 2.92 -10.82 5.93
C SER A 310 1.93 -11.98 6.01
N ILE A 311 2.41 -13.22 5.80
CA ILE A 311 1.58 -14.43 5.88
C ILE A 311 0.95 -14.61 7.28
N MET A 312 1.75 -14.44 8.34
CA MET A 312 1.23 -14.55 9.71
C MET A 312 0.23 -13.44 10.02
N SER A 313 0.51 -12.20 9.61
CA SER A 313 -0.41 -11.08 9.79
C SER A 313 -1.74 -11.33 9.08
N GLU A 314 -1.69 -11.86 7.87
CA GLU A 314 -2.88 -12.21 7.10
C GLU A 314 -3.67 -13.36 7.76
N TYR A 315 -3.00 -14.45 8.07
CA TYR A 315 -3.64 -15.62 8.70
C TYR A 315 -4.32 -15.27 10.02
N PHE A 316 -3.62 -14.60 10.92
CA PHE A 316 -4.18 -14.20 12.21
C PHE A 316 -5.11 -12.99 12.15
N GLY A 317 -5.05 -12.20 11.08
CA GLY A 317 -5.95 -11.07 10.82
C GLY A 317 -7.28 -11.50 10.20
N SER A 318 -7.25 -12.28 9.12
CA SER A 318 -8.41 -12.66 8.32
C SER A 318 -8.85 -14.12 8.49
N GLY A 319 -7.99 -14.99 9.06
CA GLY A 319 -8.20 -16.45 9.10
C GLY A 319 -7.87 -17.16 7.78
N ILE A 320 -7.30 -16.46 6.80
CA ILE A 320 -7.04 -16.99 5.46
C ILE A 320 -5.57 -17.36 5.32
N ASP A 321 -5.28 -18.61 4.99
CA ASP A 321 -3.92 -19.07 4.69
C ASP A 321 -3.56 -18.76 3.24
N MET A 322 -2.49 -17.95 3.07
CA MET A 322 -1.95 -17.55 1.77
C MET A 322 -0.62 -18.22 1.43
N SER A 323 -0.19 -19.21 2.23
CA SER A 323 1.12 -19.86 2.08
C SER A 323 1.03 -21.35 1.75
N THR A 324 0.10 -22.04 2.37
CA THR A 324 -0.06 -23.49 2.20
C THR A 324 -0.44 -23.81 0.77
N ASP A 325 0.22 -24.83 0.21
CA ASP A 325 -0.05 -25.35 -1.14
C ASP A 325 0.12 -24.32 -2.29
N TYR A 326 0.97 -23.27 -2.09
CA TYR A 326 1.17 -22.25 -3.12
C TYR A 326 1.54 -22.85 -4.49
N ILE A 327 2.54 -23.73 -4.55
CA ILE A 327 3.00 -24.35 -5.82
C ILE A 327 1.92 -25.28 -6.39
N GLU A 328 1.24 -26.05 -5.56
CA GLU A 328 0.13 -26.89 -5.99
C GLU A 328 -1.01 -26.03 -6.56
N THR A 329 -1.37 -24.95 -5.88
CA THR A 329 -2.39 -24.00 -6.34
C THR A 329 -1.98 -23.36 -7.67
N VAL A 330 -0.73 -22.93 -7.84
CA VAL A 330 -0.22 -22.44 -9.13
C VAL A 330 -0.42 -23.48 -10.22
N ASN A 331 -0.02 -24.74 -9.97
CA ASN A 331 -0.13 -25.78 -10.98
C ASN A 331 -1.56 -26.13 -11.35
N LYS A 332 -2.48 -26.13 -10.38
CA LYS A 332 -3.88 -26.49 -10.55
C LYS A 332 -4.70 -25.34 -11.13
N SER A 333 -4.55 -24.14 -10.61
CA SER A 333 -5.47 -23.02 -10.88
C SER A 333 -4.94 -22.05 -11.93
N LEU A 334 -3.62 -21.90 -12.09
CA LEU A 334 -3.06 -21.03 -13.09
C LEU A 334 -3.10 -21.69 -14.47
N THR A 335 -4.18 -21.39 -15.20
CA THR A 335 -4.45 -21.83 -16.57
C THR A 335 -4.76 -20.62 -17.45
N LYS A 336 -4.54 -20.74 -18.77
CA LYS A 336 -4.90 -19.68 -19.73
C LYS A 336 -6.39 -19.33 -19.65
N GLU A 337 -7.25 -20.32 -19.46
CA GLU A 337 -8.68 -20.11 -19.32
C GLU A 337 -9.05 -19.32 -18.05
N ASN A 338 -8.39 -19.57 -16.92
CA ASN A 338 -8.62 -18.83 -15.69
C ASN A 338 -8.08 -17.39 -15.78
N ILE A 339 -6.97 -17.17 -16.50
CA ILE A 339 -6.49 -15.80 -16.83
C ILE A 339 -7.51 -15.09 -17.73
N ARG A 340 -8.07 -15.77 -18.72
CA ARG A 340 -9.13 -15.22 -19.58
C ARG A 340 -10.37 -14.82 -18.75
N LYS A 341 -10.78 -15.67 -17.82
CA LYS A 341 -11.94 -15.41 -16.94
C LYS A 341 -11.71 -14.21 -16.01
N ILE A 342 -10.53 -14.11 -15.39
CA ILE A 342 -10.22 -12.96 -14.51
C ILE A 342 -10.15 -11.67 -15.34
N ALA A 343 -9.55 -11.70 -16.52
CA ALA A 343 -9.50 -10.56 -17.45
C ALA A 343 -10.93 -10.13 -17.83
N LYS A 344 -11.82 -11.05 -18.16
CA LYS A 344 -13.22 -10.76 -18.47
C LYS A 344 -13.97 -10.15 -17.27
N THR A 345 -13.70 -10.65 -16.06
CA THR A 345 -14.30 -10.09 -14.84
C THR A 345 -13.85 -8.64 -14.63
N ILE A 346 -12.56 -8.36 -14.81
CA ILE A 346 -11.97 -7.03 -14.66
C ILE A 346 -12.51 -6.07 -15.73
N THR A 347 -12.46 -6.44 -17.00
CA THR A 347 -12.89 -5.56 -18.12
C THR A 347 -14.38 -5.24 -18.11
N SER A 348 -15.20 -6.09 -17.48
CA SER A 348 -16.66 -5.88 -17.31
C SER A 348 -17.04 -5.12 -16.04
N SER A 349 -16.07 -4.66 -15.24
CA SER A 349 -16.32 -3.99 -13.97
C SER A 349 -16.34 -2.46 -14.12
N HIS A 350 -16.43 -1.73 -12.99
CA HIS A 350 -16.48 -0.27 -12.98
C HIS A 350 -15.14 0.33 -13.40
N LYS A 351 -15.16 1.36 -14.24
CA LYS A 351 -13.98 2.01 -14.80
C LYS A 351 -13.77 3.39 -14.18
N GLN A 352 -12.56 3.68 -13.72
CA GLN A 352 -12.18 5.03 -13.31
C GLN A 352 -11.04 5.49 -14.22
N LEU A 353 -11.34 6.47 -15.06
CA LEU A 353 -10.37 7.10 -15.95
C LEU A 353 -10.04 8.50 -15.48
N VAL A 354 -8.74 8.76 -15.29
CA VAL A 354 -8.24 10.11 -14.99
C VAL A 354 -7.15 10.46 -15.98
N ILE A 355 -7.32 11.59 -16.67
CA ILE A 355 -6.35 12.12 -17.64
C ILE A 355 -6.02 13.55 -17.25
N MET A 356 -4.75 13.81 -16.99
CA MET A 356 -4.23 15.15 -16.81
C MET A 356 -3.47 15.57 -18.08
N LYS A 357 -3.84 16.72 -18.63
CA LYS A 357 -3.24 17.31 -19.85
C LYS A 357 -2.50 18.60 -19.53
N PRO A 358 -1.53 19.00 -20.34
CA PRO A 358 -0.97 20.35 -20.24
C PRO A 358 -2.03 21.39 -20.60
N ALA A 359 -2.18 22.42 -19.77
CA ALA A 359 -3.00 23.57 -20.13
C ALA A 359 -2.40 24.28 -21.36
N ALA A 360 -3.26 24.79 -22.22
CA ALA A 360 -2.81 25.61 -23.35
C ALA A 360 -1.94 26.76 -22.84
N ALA A 361 -0.80 27.03 -23.51
CA ALA A 361 -0.01 28.21 -23.21
C ALA A 361 -0.93 29.44 -23.33
N LYS A 362 -1.03 30.24 -22.28
CA LYS A 362 -1.70 31.53 -22.43
C LYS A 362 -0.93 32.29 -23.54
N ALA A 363 -1.61 32.63 -24.61
CA ALA A 363 -1.06 33.60 -25.56
C ALA A 363 -0.81 34.89 -24.77
N GLU A 364 0.48 35.30 -24.66
CA GLU A 364 0.88 36.58 -24.10
C GLU A 364 0.43 37.71 -25.03
#